data_4610977fc567a52964a8ea6ead3a72ec
#
_entry.id   4610977fc567a52964a8ea6ead3a72ec
#
_cell.length_a   1.000
_cell.length_b   1.000
_cell.length_c   1.000
_cell.angle_alpha   90.00
_cell.angle_beta   90.00
_cell.angle_gamma   90.00
#
_symmetry.space_group_name_H-M   'P 1'
#
loop_
_entity.id
_entity.type
_entity.pdbx_description
1 polymer ?
#
loop_
_entity_poly.entity_id
_entity_poly.type
_entity_poly.pdbx_seq_one_letter_code
_entity_poly.pdbx_strand_id
1 'polypeptide(L)'
;AEITSPNGDSFTINSKKQKVVEISRRELDKQIAFQAQKNGAVIKVRTSFQELTDTGIRTNEEKIDCKIFVDARGVSSLIHKDRTGILSSAQYEIYAEWIKKGKVEVIFDQEKYPGFFAWIIPSGEGKGKVGVAGRGIKVADTMDEMLKKKGEFSTIRKIFAPIWIKGPIKNFVEGKTVIVGDAAGQEKPTTAGGIFTS
;
A
#
# COMPACT_ATOMS: atom_id res chain seq x y z
N ALA A 1 3.90 2.04 -20.03
CA ALA A 1 3.01 2.82 -19.15
C ALA A 1 2.37 3.94 -19.93
N GLU A 2 1.11 4.21 -19.66
CA GLU A 2 0.39 5.41 -20.16
C GLU A 2 0.19 6.36 -18.99
N ILE A 3 0.46 7.62 -19.22
CA ILE A 3 0.31 8.68 -18.22
C ILE A 3 -0.69 9.70 -18.78
N THR A 4 -1.76 9.95 -18.03
CA THR A 4 -2.83 10.87 -18.42
C THR A 4 -2.84 12.09 -17.50
N SER A 5 -2.90 13.26 -18.07
CA SER A 5 -2.98 14.55 -17.38
C SER A 5 -4.44 14.95 -17.09
N PRO A 6 -4.69 15.99 -16.26
CA PRO A 6 -6.04 16.41 -15.90
C PRO A 6 -6.93 16.85 -17.07
N ASN A 7 -6.34 17.43 -18.12
CA ASN A 7 -7.05 17.83 -19.33
C ASN A 7 -7.33 16.68 -20.31
N GLY A 8 -6.94 15.44 -19.96
CA GLY A 8 -7.17 14.25 -20.77
C GLY A 8 -6.06 13.92 -21.76
N ASP A 9 -5.05 14.77 -21.92
CA ASP A 9 -3.88 14.45 -22.74
C ASP A 9 -3.12 13.27 -22.14
N SER A 10 -2.65 12.37 -22.99
CA SER A 10 -1.90 11.21 -22.55
C SER A 10 -0.64 11.00 -23.39
N PHE A 11 0.38 10.43 -22.74
CA PHE A 11 1.57 9.96 -23.45
C PHE A 11 1.95 8.56 -22.97
N THR A 12 2.59 7.80 -23.86
CA THR A 12 2.99 6.42 -23.57
C THR A 12 4.50 6.33 -23.45
N ILE A 13 4.95 5.82 -22.31
CA ILE A 13 6.34 5.40 -22.10
C ILE A 13 6.44 3.93 -22.51
N ASN A 14 7.14 3.68 -23.62
CA ASN A 14 7.37 2.34 -24.10
C ASN A 14 8.81 1.90 -23.76
N SER A 15 8.94 0.86 -22.93
CA SER A 15 10.25 0.31 -22.54
C SER A 15 10.52 -0.97 -23.32
N LYS A 16 11.66 -1.04 -24.00
CA LYS A 16 12.12 -2.26 -24.69
C LYS A 16 12.45 -3.42 -23.72
N LYS A 17 12.66 -3.12 -22.45
CA LYS A 17 12.91 -4.12 -21.38
C LYS A 17 11.84 -4.00 -20.31
N GLN A 18 11.45 -5.15 -19.73
CA GLN A 18 10.55 -5.14 -18.57
C GLN A 18 11.16 -4.33 -17.43
N LYS A 19 10.43 -3.33 -16.93
CA LYS A 19 10.84 -2.41 -15.86
C LYS A 19 10.01 -2.56 -14.60
N VAL A 20 8.81 -3.12 -14.72
CA VAL A 20 7.84 -3.27 -13.64
C VAL A 20 7.32 -4.70 -13.65
N VAL A 21 7.19 -5.28 -12.49
CA VAL A 21 6.59 -6.60 -12.26
C VAL A 21 5.44 -6.42 -11.28
N GLU A 22 4.27 -6.93 -11.62
CA GLU A 22 3.17 -7.08 -10.67
C GLU A 22 3.39 -8.35 -9.88
N ILE A 23 3.30 -8.26 -8.57
CA ILE A 23 3.44 -9.39 -7.65
C ILE A 23 2.17 -9.61 -6.84
N SER A 24 1.86 -10.87 -6.56
CA SER A 24 0.84 -11.22 -5.59
C SER A 24 1.38 -11.01 -4.17
N ARG A 25 0.97 -9.93 -3.51
CA ARG A 25 1.34 -9.67 -2.11
C ARG A 25 0.95 -10.79 -1.18
N ARG A 26 -0.19 -11.42 -1.41
CA ARG A 26 -0.64 -12.56 -0.61
C ARG A 26 0.36 -13.72 -0.65
N GLU A 27 0.85 -14.06 -1.82
CA GLU A 27 1.79 -15.16 -1.97
C GLU A 27 3.19 -14.77 -1.47
N LEU A 28 3.64 -13.55 -1.73
CA LEU A 28 4.90 -13.03 -1.20
C LEU A 28 4.92 -13.07 0.33
N ASP A 29 3.88 -12.52 0.97
CA ASP A 29 3.79 -12.45 2.42
C ASP A 29 3.76 -13.85 3.06
N LYS A 30 3.05 -14.83 2.45
CA LYS A 30 3.05 -16.22 2.89
C LYS A 30 4.43 -16.88 2.76
N GLN A 31 5.12 -16.65 1.64
CA GLN A 31 6.44 -17.23 1.42
C GLN A 31 7.45 -16.69 2.41
N ILE A 32 7.43 -15.37 2.69
CA ILE A 32 8.30 -14.76 3.70
C ILE A 32 8.00 -15.33 5.09
N ALA A 33 6.72 -15.43 5.46
CA ALA A 33 6.31 -16.01 6.74
C ALA A 33 6.79 -17.47 6.88
N PHE A 34 6.64 -18.28 5.84
CA PHE A 34 7.11 -19.66 5.82
C PHE A 34 8.63 -19.77 5.96
N GLN A 35 9.38 -18.90 5.30
CA GLN A 35 10.84 -18.85 5.47
C GLN A 35 11.23 -18.42 6.87
N ALA A 36 10.55 -17.46 7.47
CA ALA A 36 10.79 -17.06 8.85
C ALA A 36 10.56 -18.23 9.82
N GLN A 37 9.46 -18.97 9.68
CA GLN A 37 9.18 -20.15 10.50
C GLN A 37 10.27 -21.23 10.36
N LYS A 38 10.74 -21.49 9.13
CA LYS A 38 11.85 -22.43 8.89
C LYS A 38 13.13 -22.03 9.63
N ASN A 39 13.33 -20.74 9.87
CA ASN A 39 14.46 -20.19 10.61
C ASN A 39 14.17 -19.98 12.10
N GLY A 40 13.11 -20.58 12.63
CA GLY A 40 12.78 -20.59 14.06
C GLY A 40 11.88 -19.46 14.55
N ALA A 41 11.36 -18.60 13.66
CA ALA A 41 10.40 -17.58 14.07
C ALA A 41 9.05 -18.20 14.45
N VAL A 42 8.45 -17.71 15.55
CA VAL A 42 7.09 -18.07 15.94
C VAL A 42 6.12 -17.06 15.37
N ILE A 43 5.17 -17.54 14.53
CA ILE A 43 4.13 -16.69 13.96
C ILE A 43 2.85 -16.85 14.73
N LYS A 44 2.37 -15.78 15.34
CA LYS A 44 1.12 -15.71 16.08
C LYS A 44 0.07 -15.00 15.20
N VAL A 45 -0.92 -15.73 14.71
CA VAL A 45 -2.06 -15.19 13.98
C VAL A 45 -3.12 -14.69 14.95
N ARG A 46 -3.97 -13.74 14.51
CA ARG A 46 -5.02 -13.12 15.35
C ARG A 46 -4.49 -12.45 16.62
N THR A 47 -3.20 -12.17 16.66
CA THR A 47 -2.53 -11.53 17.79
C THR A 47 -2.21 -10.09 17.44
N SER A 48 -2.80 -9.16 18.19
CA SER A 48 -2.69 -7.72 17.95
C SER A 48 -1.90 -7.06 19.07
N PHE A 49 -0.94 -6.22 18.71
CA PHE A 49 -0.24 -5.35 19.64
C PHE A 49 -1.22 -4.37 20.30
N GLN A 50 -1.12 -4.20 21.60
CA GLN A 50 -1.87 -3.23 22.38
C GLN A 50 -0.99 -2.10 22.90
N GLU A 51 0.06 -2.43 23.66
CA GLU A 51 0.95 -1.45 24.25
C GLU A 51 2.35 -2.00 24.52
N LEU A 52 3.31 -1.09 24.73
CA LEU A 52 4.61 -1.39 25.29
C LEU A 52 4.50 -1.55 26.81
N THR A 53 5.31 -2.47 27.36
CA THR A 53 5.48 -2.66 28.81
C THR A 53 6.96 -2.50 29.18
N ASP A 54 7.29 -2.46 30.46
CA ASP A 54 8.69 -2.33 30.93
C ASP A 54 9.60 -3.45 30.42
N THR A 55 9.06 -4.67 30.26
CA THR A 55 9.82 -5.86 29.87
C THR A 55 9.57 -6.32 28.44
N GLY A 56 8.58 -5.75 27.74
CA GLY A 56 8.23 -6.18 26.39
C GLY A 56 6.97 -5.53 25.83
N ILE A 57 6.03 -6.35 25.38
CA ILE A 57 4.77 -5.90 24.79
C ILE A 57 3.56 -6.61 25.40
N ARG A 58 2.40 -5.95 25.36
CA ARG A 58 1.10 -6.58 25.58
C ARG A 58 0.36 -6.75 24.26
N THR A 59 -0.24 -7.89 24.07
CA THR A 59 -1.13 -8.22 22.97
C THR A 59 -2.54 -8.47 23.50
N ASN A 60 -3.51 -8.68 22.59
CA ASN A 60 -4.87 -9.11 22.96
C ASN A 60 -4.91 -10.52 23.59
N GLU A 61 -3.88 -11.33 23.43
CA GLU A 61 -3.79 -12.71 23.93
C GLU A 61 -2.95 -12.82 25.20
N GLU A 62 -1.77 -12.19 25.21
CA GLU A 62 -0.77 -12.39 26.26
C GLU A 62 0.22 -11.22 26.37
N LYS A 63 0.99 -11.21 27.46
CA LYS A 63 2.18 -10.38 27.61
C LYS A 63 3.39 -11.17 27.09
N ILE A 64 4.21 -10.53 26.27
CA ILE A 64 5.42 -11.12 25.69
C ILE A 64 6.62 -10.28 26.13
N ASP A 65 7.51 -10.89 26.91
CA ASP A 65 8.76 -10.24 27.27
C ASP A 65 9.75 -10.31 26.10
N CYS A 66 10.40 -9.20 25.80
CA CYS A 66 11.37 -9.11 24.71
C CYS A 66 12.49 -8.11 25.02
N LYS A 67 13.69 -8.38 24.51
CA LYS A 67 14.84 -7.48 24.62
C LYS A 67 14.73 -6.31 23.65
N ILE A 68 14.19 -6.55 22.48
CA ILE A 68 13.98 -5.59 21.40
C ILE A 68 12.58 -5.83 20.83
N PHE A 69 11.83 -4.76 20.61
CA PHE A 69 10.58 -4.76 19.87
C PHE A 69 10.81 -4.13 18.50
N VAL A 70 10.40 -4.82 17.44
CA VAL A 70 10.43 -4.27 16.07
C VAL A 70 9.01 -3.88 15.67
N ASP A 71 8.78 -2.58 15.51
CA ASP A 71 7.50 -2.05 15.03
C ASP A 71 7.47 -2.01 13.51
N ALA A 72 6.80 -2.98 12.91
CA ALA A 72 6.55 -3.09 11.47
C ALA A 72 5.04 -3.03 11.13
N ARG A 73 4.23 -2.36 11.97
CA ARG A 73 2.76 -2.28 11.83
C ARG A 73 2.28 -1.37 10.69
N GLY A 74 3.20 -0.86 9.89
CA GLY A 74 2.88 0.00 8.76
C GLY A 74 2.37 1.38 9.18
N VAL A 75 1.63 2.03 8.31
CA VAL A 75 1.13 3.40 8.49
C VAL A 75 0.29 3.57 9.76
N SER A 76 -0.28 2.49 10.30
CA SER A 76 -1.05 2.54 11.56
C SER A 76 -0.23 3.10 12.74
N SER A 77 1.09 2.91 12.75
CA SER A 77 1.98 3.48 13.77
C SER A 77 2.16 5.00 13.64
N LEU A 78 1.98 5.55 12.45
CA LEU A 78 2.15 6.97 12.15
C LEU A 78 0.85 7.78 12.28
N ILE A 79 -0.31 7.16 12.06
CA ILE A 79 -1.63 7.82 12.07
C ILE A 79 -1.88 8.57 13.39
N HIS A 80 -1.41 8.04 14.51
CA HIS A 80 -1.59 8.65 15.81
C HIS A 80 -0.64 9.85 16.06
N LYS A 81 0.51 9.87 15.34
CA LYS A 81 1.54 10.89 15.50
C LYS A 81 1.31 12.11 14.60
N ASP A 82 0.97 11.87 13.33
CA ASP A 82 0.76 12.94 12.35
C ASP A 82 -0.20 12.53 11.23
N ARG A 83 -1.40 13.08 11.26
CA ARG A 83 -2.41 12.83 10.22
C ARG A 83 -2.21 13.63 8.94
N THR A 84 -1.40 14.68 8.96
CA THR A 84 -1.22 15.55 7.79
C THR A 84 -0.40 14.89 6.68
N GLY A 85 0.35 13.83 7.00
CA GLY A 85 1.09 12.98 6.05
C GLY A 85 0.26 11.84 5.45
N ILE A 86 -1.02 11.71 5.81
CA ILE A 86 -1.85 10.60 5.41
C ILE A 86 -2.71 10.96 4.19
N LEU A 87 -2.73 10.08 3.20
CA LEU A 87 -3.73 10.04 2.14
C LEU A 87 -4.68 8.87 2.36
N SER A 88 -5.94 9.07 2.04
CA SER A 88 -6.90 7.98 1.92
C SER A 88 -6.68 7.26 0.59
N SER A 89 -6.74 5.93 0.57
CA SER A 89 -6.66 5.17 -0.67
C SER A 89 -7.62 3.98 -0.69
N ALA A 90 -8.00 3.60 -1.91
CA ALA A 90 -8.71 2.37 -2.21
C ALA A 90 -8.05 1.68 -3.40
N GLN A 91 -7.98 0.35 -3.37
CA GLN A 91 -7.56 -0.46 -4.49
C GLN A 91 -8.53 -1.63 -4.66
N TYR A 92 -9.10 -1.77 -5.86
CA TYR A 92 -9.97 -2.89 -6.21
C TYR A 92 -9.23 -3.84 -7.13
N GLU A 93 -9.32 -5.13 -6.87
CA GLU A 93 -8.99 -6.17 -7.83
C GLU A 93 -10.25 -6.47 -8.63
N ILE A 94 -10.18 -6.36 -9.95
CA ILE A 94 -11.36 -6.46 -10.82
C ILE A 94 -11.09 -7.32 -12.06
N TYR A 95 -12.19 -7.85 -12.63
CA TYR A 95 -12.25 -8.28 -14.01
C TYR A 95 -12.93 -7.20 -14.85
N ALA A 96 -12.34 -6.83 -15.99
CA ALA A 96 -12.89 -5.86 -16.92
C ALA A 96 -12.22 -6.00 -18.29
N GLU A 97 -12.98 -6.10 -19.37
CA GLU A 97 -12.44 -6.29 -20.73
C GLU A 97 -11.55 -5.15 -21.23
N TRP A 98 -11.72 -3.95 -20.67
CA TRP A 98 -10.91 -2.78 -20.98
C TRP A 98 -9.50 -2.82 -20.35
N ILE A 99 -9.21 -3.73 -19.43
CA ILE A 99 -7.86 -3.92 -18.87
C ILE A 99 -7.02 -4.73 -19.86
N LYS A 100 -5.95 -4.11 -20.38
CA LYS A 100 -5.05 -4.73 -21.35
C LYS A 100 -3.72 -5.11 -20.69
N LYS A 101 -3.31 -6.37 -20.86
CA LYS A 101 -2.04 -6.89 -20.35
C LYS A 101 -0.85 -6.02 -20.81
N GLY A 102 0.08 -5.76 -19.90
CA GLY A 102 1.29 -4.99 -20.20
C GLY A 102 1.12 -3.46 -20.26
N LYS A 103 -0.10 -2.94 -20.12
CA LYS A 103 -0.38 -1.51 -20.14
C LYS A 103 -0.72 -1.00 -18.74
N VAL A 104 0.26 -0.48 -18.01
CA VAL A 104 0.03 0.25 -16.75
C VAL A 104 -0.45 1.66 -17.08
N GLU A 105 -1.52 2.11 -16.43
CA GLU A 105 -2.03 3.47 -16.57
C GLU A 105 -1.87 4.23 -15.25
N VAL A 106 -1.45 5.49 -15.34
CA VAL A 106 -1.38 6.45 -14.23
C VAL A 106 -2.14 7.69 -14.64
N ILE A 107 -3.08 8.12 -13.81
CA ILE A 107 -3.99 9.22 -14.12
C ILE A 107 -3.81 10.30 -13.07
N PHE A 108 -3.32 11.47 -13.47
CA PHE A 108 -3.20 12.64 -12.61
C PHE A 108 -4.44 13.52 -12.79
N ASP A 109 -5.04 13.92 -11.68
CA ASP A 109 -6.13 14.89 -11.62
C ASP A 109 -6.19 15.45 -10.19
N GLN A 110 -5.69 16.67 -9.99
CA GLN A 110 -5.57 17.26 -8.67
C GLN A 110 -6.91 17.63 -8.04
N GLU A 111 -7.98 17.73 -8.81
CA GLU A 111 -9.33 17.93 -8.28
C GLU A 111 -9.91 16.63 -7.74
N LYS A 112 -9.68 15.49 -8.45
CA LYS A 112 -10.18 14.16 -8.06
C LYS A 112 -9.25 13.40 -7.12
N TYR A 113 -7.93 13.58 -7.30
CA TYR A 113 -6.88 12.87 -6.55
C TYR A 113 -5.89 13.84 -5.91
N PRO A 114 -6.32 14.76 -5.01
CA PRO A 114 -5.45 15.80 -4.46
C PRO A 114 -4.21 15.21 -3.77
N GLY A 115 -3.04 15.59 -4.26
CA GLY A 115 -1.74 15.17 -3.73
C GLY A 115 -1.29 13.78 -4.13
N PHE A 116 -2.06 13.08 -5.01
CA PHE A 116 -1.66 11.78 -5.54
C PHE A 116 -2.20 11.54 -6.96
N PHE A 117 -2.59 10.30 -7.29
CA PHE A 117 -3.06 9.88 -8.62
C PHE A 117 -3.96 8.64 -8.53
N ALA A 118 -4.58 8.28 -9.65
CA ALA A 118 -5.22 7.00 -9.84
C ALA A 118 -4.34 6.08 -10.71
N TRP A 119 -4.48 4.75 -10.53
CA TRP A 119 -3.68 3.76 -11.27
C TRP A 119 -4.50 2.57 -11.73
N ILE A 120 -4.07 1.99 -12.86
CA ILE A 120 -4.56 0.71 -13.37
C ILE A 120 -3.35 -0.16 -13.65
N ILE A 121 -3.25 -1.30 -12.94
CA ILE A 121 -2.14 -2.23 -13.04
C ILE A 121 -2.71 -3.60 -13.48
N PRO A 122 -2.50 -4.02 -14.73
CA PRO A 122 -3.00 -5.31 -15.18
C PRO A 122 -2.23 -6.46 -14.53
N SER A 123 -2.97 -7.45 -14.03
CA SER A 123 -2.46 -8.74 -13.55
C SER A 123 -2.56 -9.84 -14.64
N GLY A 124 -3.20 -9.52 -15.75
CA GLY A 124 -3.43 -10.38 -16.89
C GLY A 124 -4.31 -9.67 -17.92
N GLU A 125 -4.73 -10.37 -18.96
CA GLU A 125 -5.76 -9.86 -19.87
C GLU A 125 -7.10 -9.86 -19.16
N GLY A 126 -7.83 -8.76 -19.23
CA GLY A 126 -9.13 -8.60 -18.57
C GLY A 126 -9.10 -8.63 -17.03
N LYS A 127 -7.95 -8.58 -16.39
CA LYS A 127 -7.81 -8.61 -14.93
C LYS A 127 -6.77 -7.62 -14.44
N GLY A 128 -7.06 -6.90 -13.37
CA GLY A 128 -6.09 -5.96 -12.81
C GLY A 128 -6.47 -5.39 -11.46
N LYS A 129 -5.56 -4.54 -10.99
CA LYS A 129 -5.72 -3.71 -9.80
C LYS A 129 -5.96 -2.28 -10.23
N VAL A 130 -7.07 -1.71 -9.81
CA VAL A 130 -7.41 -0.31 -10.04
C VAL A 130 -7.40 0.40 -8.70
N GLY A 131 -6.78 1.56 -8.61
CA GLY A 131 -6.70 2.27 -7.35
C GLY A 131 -6.78 3.77 -7.51
N VAL A 132 -7.20 4.41 -6.43
CA VAL A 132 -7.23 5.86 -6.25
C VAL A 132 -6.67 6.23 -4.89
N ALA A 133 -5.98 7.36 -4.81
CA ALA A 133 -5.58 7.94 -3.54
C ALA A 133 -5.61 9.46 -3.61
N GLY A 134 -5.89 10.10 -2.48
CA GLY A 134 -5.90 11.55 -2.41
C GLY A 134 -6.18 12.06 -1.00
N ARG A 135 -5.87 13.33 -0.80
CA ARG A 135 -6.11 14.04 0.45
C ARG A 135 -7.59 14.41 0.57
N GLY A 136 -8.24 13.95 1.65
CA GLY A 136 -9.61 14.36 1.98
C GLY A 136 -10.70 13.82 1.05
N ILE A 137 -10.39 12.85 0.17
CA ILE A 137 -11.37 12.26 -0.74
C ILE A 137 -12.18 11.14 -0.08
N LYS A 138 -13.41 10.96 -0.55
CA LYS A 138 -14.23 9.79 -0.27
C LYS A 138 -13.84 8.68 -1.25
N VAL A 139 -12.84 7.88 -0.88
CA VAL A 139 -12.18 6.95 -1.80
C VAL A 139 -13.13 5.94 -2.48
N ALA A 140 -14.20 5.53 -1.82
CA ALA A 140 -15.19 4.63 -2.42
C ALA A 140 -15.95 5.32 -3.55
N ASP A 141 -16.45 6.53 -3.29
CA ASP A 141 -17.21 7.31 -4.30
C ASP A 141 -16.30 7.68 -5.48
N THR A 142 -15.06 8.13 -5.19
CA THR A 142 -14.06 8.47 -6.19
C THR A 142 -13.69 7.26 -7.07
N MET A 143 -13.55 6.07 -6.47
CA MET A 143 -13.30 4.84 -7.19
C MET A 143 -14.48 4.45 -8.08
N ASP A 144 -15.70 4.51 -7.55
CA ASP A 144 -16.90 4.16 -8.31
C ASP A 144 -17.12 5.09 -9.49
N GLU A 145 -16.85 6.39 -9.34
CA GLU A 145 -16.89 7.35 -10.47
C GLU A 145 -15.84 7.04 -11.54
N MET A 146 -14.61 6.70 -11.13
CA MET A 146 -13.55 6.34 -12.06
C MET A 146 -13.91 5.08 -12.86
N LEU A 147 -14.38 4.04 -12.16
CA LEU A 147 -14.72 2.76 -12.77
C LEU A 147 -15.91 2.88 -13.73
N LYS A 148 -16.97 3.61 -13.35
CA LYS A 148 -18.13 3.88 -14.21
C LYS A 148 -17.75 4.53 -15.55
N LYS A 149 -16.72 5.40 -15.56
CA LYS A 149 -16.23 6.05 -16.79
C LYS A 149 -15.44 5.12 -17.70
N LYS A 150 -14.86 4.05 -17.15
CA LYS A 150 -14.04 3.07 -17.89
C LYS A 150 -14.87 1.97 -18.55
N GLY A 151 -16.06 1.66 -18.04
CA GLY A 151 -16.95 0.64 -18.56
C GLY A 151 -17.31 -0.46 -17.56
N GLU A 152 -17.86 -1.56 -18.05
CA GLU A 152 -18.28 -2.69 -17.21
C GLU A 152 -17.10 -3.38 -16.51
N PHE A 153 -17.34 -3.84 -15.29
CA PHE A 153 -16.38 -4.58 -14.49
C PHE A 153 -17.05 -5.46 -13.44
N SER A 154 -16.33 -6.46 -12.98
CA SER A 154 -16.70 -7.30 -11.83
C SER A 154 -15.65 -7.21 -10.74
N THR A 155 -16.06 -6.93 -9.52
CA THR A 155 -15.14 -6.79 -8.38
C THR A 155 -14.79 -8.14 -7.78
N ILE A 156 -13.50 -8.43 -7.65
CA ILE A 156 -12.97 -9.59 -6.95
C ILE A 156 -12.74 -9.24 -5.47
N ARG A 157 -12.11 -8.09 -5.22
CA ARG A 157 -11.72 -7.67 -3.88
C ARG A 157 -11.61 -6.15 -3.78
N LYS A 158 -11.99 -5.60 -2.62
CA LYS A 158 -11.79 -4.18 -2.26
C LYS A 158 -10.81 -4.10 -1.10
N ILE A 159 -9.84 -3.19 -1.20
CA ILE A 159 -8.84 -2.91 -0.18
C ILE A 159 -8.86 -1.42 0.09
N PHE A 160 -8.94 -1.04 1.36
CA PHE A 160 -8.86 0.35 1.81
C PHE A 160 -7.67 0.45 2.75
N ALA A 161 -6.78 1.38 2.51
CA ALA A 161 -5.59 1.58 3.33
C ALA A 161 -5.13 3.03 3.29
N PRO A 162 -4.59 3.57 4.38
CA PRO A 162 -3.90 4.86 4.36
C PRO A 162 -2.54 4.72 3.66
N ILE A 163 -2.10 5.81 3.01
CA ILE A 163 -0.76 5.97 2.44
C ILE A 163 -0.06 7.11 3.17
N TRP A 164 1.20 6.91 3.55
CA TRP A 164 2.04 7.96 4.12
C TRP A 164 2.89 8.63 3.03
N ILE A 165 2.94 9.97 3.01
CA ILE A 165 3.63 10.72 1.95
C ILE A 165 4.66 11.74 2.46
N LYS A 166 4.95 11.78 3.74
CA LYS A 166 5.95 12.73 4.29
C LYS A 166 7.38 12.18 4.30
N GLY A 167 7.58 10.93 3.86
CA GLY A 167 8.89 10.29 3.90
C GLY A 167 9.28 9.79 5.29
N PRO A 168 10.55 9.40 5.48
CA PRO A 168 11.01 8.75 6.69
C PRO A 168 10.88 9.62 7.95
N ILE A 169 10.57 8.97 9.07
CA ILE A 169 10.64 9.59 10.40
C ILE A 169 12.10 9.91 10.76
N LYS A 170 12.30 10.83 11.71
CA LYS A 170 13.66 11.24 12.10
C LYS A 170 14.39 10.18 12.91
N ASN A 171 13.70 9.48 13.80
CA ASN A 171 14.29 8.52 14.72
C ASN A 171 13.68 7.13 14.48
N PHE A 172 14.50 6.20 14.05
CA PHE A 172 14.11 4.79 13.83
C PHE A 172 14.23 3.92 15.09
N VAL A 173 14.86 4.44 16.16
CA VAL A 173 15.03 3.74 17.41
C VAL A 173 14.57 4.60 18.57
N GLU A 174 13.66 4.08 19.37
CA GLU A 174 13.12 4.71 20.58
C GLU A 174 13.22 3.70 21.76
N GLY A 175 14.24 3.85 22.61
CA GLY A 175 14.51 2.89 23.70
C GLY A 175 14.80 1.48 23.16
N LYS A 176 13.92 0.52 23.49
CA LYS A 176 14.01 -0.87 23.00
C LYS A 176 13.23 -1.11 21.69
N THR A 177 12.61 -0.09 21.13
CA THR A 177 11.80 -0.19 19.92
C THR A 177 12.61 0.21 18.69
N VAL A 178 12.63 -0.64 17.67
CA VAL A 178 13.14 -0.36 16.33
C VAL A 178 11.94 -0.26 15.39
N ILE A 179 11.84 0.84 14.64
CA ILE A 179 10.71 1.12 13.74
C ILE A 179 11.17 0.90 12.30
N VAL A 180 10.42 0.11 11.52
CA VAL A 180 10.83 -0.27 10.16
C VAL A 180 9.66 -0.22 9.16
N GLY A 181 9.98 -0.16 7.87
CA GLY A 181 9.01 -0.17 6.78
C GLY A 181 8.10 1.05 6.77
N ASP A 182 6.84 0.87 6.41
CA ASP A 182 5.86 1.96 6.35
C ASP A 182 5.57 2.58 7.74
N ALA A 183 5.84 1.85 8.83
CA ALA A 183 5.77 2.39 10.20
C ALA A 183 6.85 3.46 10.44
N ALA A 184 7.97 3.36 9.73
CA ALA A 184 9.07 4.33 9.72
C ALA A 184 8.98 5.33 8.56
N GLY A 185 7.91 5.29 7.75
CA GLY A 185 7.74 6.13 6.57
C GLY A 185 8.76 5.87 5.47
N GLN A 186 9.26 4.63 5.36
CA GLN A 186 10.32 4.25 4.40
C GLN A 186 9.79 3.99 2.98
N GLU A 187 8.49 4.06 2.76
CA GLU A 187 7.94 4.06 1.40
C GLU A 187 8.29 5.35 0.64
N LYS A 188 8.33 5.24 -0.70
CA LYS A 188 8.53 6.40 -1.56
C LYS A 188 7.31 7.32 -1.51
N PRO A 189 7.45 8.58 -1.08
CA PRO A 189 6.30 9.49 -0.97
C PRO A 189 5.56 9.74 -2.27
N THR A 190 6.25 9.60 -3.40
CA THR A 190 5.71 9.89 -4.74
C THR A 190 4.89 8.73 -5.34
N THR A 191 5.15 7.49 -4.93
CA THR A 191 4.54 6.30 -5.55
C THR A 191 3.99 5.30 -4.54
N ALA A 192 4.15 5.56 -3.24
CA ALA A 192 3.81 4.65 -2.14
C ALA A 192 4.44 3.24 -2.29
N GLY A 193 5.58 3.15 -2.96
CA GLY A 193 6.31 1.89 -3.15
C GLY A 193 7.28 1.65 -2.00
N GLY A 194 6.95 0.72 -1.08
CA GLY A 194 7.74 0.41 0.10
C GLY A 194 8.57 -0.88 0.02
N ILE A 195 8.17 -1.87 -0.76
CA ILE A 195 8.81 -3.21 -0.77
C ILE A 195 10.33 -3.18 -1.04
N PHE A 196 10.80 -2.16 -1.72
CA PHE A 196 12.21 -2.02 -2.10
C PHE A 196 13.03 -1.14 -1.15
N THR A 197 12.36 -0.31 -0.36
CA THR A 197 12.99 0.72 0.47
C THR A 197 12.85 0.46 1.97
N SER A 198 12.04 -0.51 2.35
CA SER A 198 11.82 -0.93 3.74
C SER A 198 12.57 -2.21 4.10
#